data_6b41d0f6567c6c5a2ceb79bb7605d5ff
#
_entry.id   6b41d0f6567c6c5a2ceb79bb7605d5ff
#
_cell.length_a   1.000
_cell.length_b   1.000
_cell.length_c   1.000
_cell.angle_alpha   90.00
_cell.angle_beta   90.00
_cell.angle_gamma   90.00
#
_symmetry.space_group_name_H-M   'P 1'
#
loop_
_entity.id
_entity.type
_entity.pdbx_description
1 polymer ?
#
loop_
_entity_poly.entity_id
_entity_poly.type
_entity_poly.pdbx_seq_one_letter_code
_entity_poly.pdbx_strand_id
1 'polypeptide(L)'
;YGIVRTMIDGPGSLAAVAPPPTQPLTLFLVLHAFSAGCTALTGIEAISNGVPAFQPPEAKNAGRTLMVMALLMAVLFVGSIGLTQVLAVVAGSQETILSALARRLLGSGPAYMLIQVSTMLILAVAANTSFAGFPRLVALLAHDGFLPRQLTGIGDRLVFTNGILLLAVATGLLIVIFGGDSHSLVPLFAVGVFLAFTFSQAGMVVHWRRQGGKGAALKASLNGLGA
;
A
#
# COMPACT_ATOMS: atom_id res chain seq x y z
N TYR A 1 -4.01 -22.31 -1.06
CA TYR A 1 -4.00 -23.43 -2.01
C TYR A 1 -2.60 -23.67 -2.58
N GLY A 2 -1.97 -22.71 -3.25
CA GLY A 2 -0.66 -22.86 -3.88
C GLY A 2 0.43 -23.32 -2.91
N ILE A 3 0.55 -22.70 -1.74
CA ILE A 3 1.53 -23.08 -0.70
C ILE A 3 1.29 -24.53 -0.25
N VAL A 4 0.06 -24.89 0.06
CA VAL A 4 -0.28 -26.24 0.53
C VAL A 4 0.00 -27.27 -0.54
N ARG A 5 -0.35 -26.99 -1.78
CA ARG A 5 -0.09 -27.88 -2.91
C ARG A 5 1.39 -28.11 -3.15
N THR A 6 2.21 -27.06 -3.17
CA THR A 6 3.66 -27.18 -3.36
C THR A 6 4.37 -27.86 -2.19
N MET A 7 3.82 -27.76 -0.97
CA MET A 7 4.34 -28.50 0.19
C MET A 7 4.03 -29.99 0.15
N ILE A 8 2.87 -30.36 -0.37
CA ILE A 8 2.43 -31.78 -0.44
C ILE A 8 3.00 -32.48 -1.67
N ASP A 9 2.83 -31.86 -2.84
CA ASP A 9 3.15 -32.48 -4.13
C ASP A 9 4.54 -32.09 -4.65
N GLY A 10 5.23 -31.17 -3.95
CA GLY A 10 6.44 -30.52 -4.46
C GLY A 10 6.15 -29.64 -5.69
N PRO A 11 7.17 -28.97 -6.24
CA PRO A 11 7.00 -28.14 -7.44
C PRO A 11 6.68 -28.98 -8.71
N GLY A 12 7.02 -30.26 -8.74
CA GLY A 12 6.71 -31.21 -9.81
C GLY A 12 6.95 -30.65 -11.21
N SER A 13 5.98 -30.89 -12.13
CA SER A 13 6.01 -30.33 -13.48
C SER A 13 5.79 -28.81 -13.55
N LEU A 14 5.42 -28.18 -12.43
CA LEU A 14 5.26 -26.72 -12.32
C LEU A 14 6.57 -26.00 -12.09
N ALA A 15 7.62 -26.72 -11.65
CA ALA A 15 8.94 -26.14 -11.51
C ALA A 15 9.45 -25.66 -12.87
N ALA A 16 9.91 -24.44 -12.90
CA ALA A 16 10.55 -23.85 -14.08
C ALA A 16 11.96 -23.44 -13.71
N VAL A 17 12.86 -23.51 -14.66
CA VAL A 17 14.21 -22.98 -14.48
C VAL A 17 14.10 -21.46 -14.38
N ALA A 18 14.61 -20.89 -13.30
CA ALA A 18 14.66 -19.44 -13.17
C ALA A 18 15.48 -18.85 -14.32
N PRO A 19 14.96 -17.86 -15.05
CA PRO A 19 15.72 -17.21 -16.09
C PRO A 19 16.98 -16.57 -15.46
N PRO A 20 18.09 -16.49 -16.22
CA PRO A 20 19.30 -15.84 -15.72
C PRO A 20 19.00 -14.40 -15.32
N PRO A 21 19.68 -13.85 -14.29
CA PRO A 21 19.46 -12.49 -13.86
C PRO A 21 19.77 -11.54 -15.03
N THR A 22 18.82 -10.67 -15.37
CA THR A 22 18.94 -9.71 -16.47
C THR A 22 19.78 -8.50 -16.09
N GLN A 23 19.96 -8.25 -14.79
CA GLN A 23 20.69 -7.12 -14.26
C GLN A 23 21.59 -7.53 -13.09
N PRO A 24 22.81 -6.94 -12.96
CA PRO A 24 23.64 -7.18 -11.79
C PRO A 24 22.97 -6.64 -10.52
N LEU A 25 23.19 -7.32 -9.39
CA LEU A 25 22.71 -6.87 -8.10
C LEU A 25 23.51 -5.63 -7.66
N THR A 26 22.91 -4.46 -7.83
CA THR A 26 23.48 -3.17 -7.41
C THR A 26 22.73 -2.64 -6.19
N LEU A 27 23.39 -1.78 -5.40
CA LEU A 27 22.73 -1.08 -4.30
C LEU A 27 21.49 -0.31 -4.79
N PHE A 28 21.59 0.31 -5.96
CA PHE A 28 20.45 1.01 -6.58
C PHE A 28 19.27 0.08 -6.84
N LEU A 29 19.52 -1.13 -7.37
CA LEU A 29 18.47 -2.12 -7.61
C LEU A 29 17.78 -2.56 -6.31
N VAL A 30 18.57 -2.75 -5.24
CA VAL A 30 18.04 -3.10 -3.91
C VAL A 30 17.17 -1.98 -3.35
N LEU A 31 17.63 -0.73 -3.42
CA LEU A 31 16.87 0.44 -2.96
C LEU A 31 15.60 0.65 -3.79
N HIS A 32 15.67 0.45 -5.10
CA HIS A 32 14.51 0.53 -5.98
C HIS A 32 13.47 -0.56 -5.65
N ALA A 33 13.93 -1.80 -5.46
CA ALA A 33 13.06 -2.90 -5.05
C ALA A 33 12.43 -2.67 -3.67
N PHE A 34 13.20 -2.13 -2.71
CA PHE A 34 12.70 -1.72 -1.41
C PHE A 34 11.62 -0.62 -1.53
N SER A 35 11.89 0.41 -2.32
CA SER A 35 10.92 1.49 -2.58
C SER A 35 9.62 0.95 -3.18
N ALA A 36 9.71 0.08 -4.20
CA ALA A 36 8.54 -0.57 -4.78
C ALA A 36 7.80 -1.46 -3.78
N GLY A 37 8.54 -2.19 -2.92
CA GLY A 37 7.96 -3.02 -1.86
C GLY A 37 7.21 -2.22 -0.78
N CYS A 38 7.60 -0.97 -0.53
CA CYS A 38 6.90 -0.10 0.43
C CYS A 38 5.47 0.24 0.00
N THR A 39 5.11 0.07 -1.28
CA THR A 39 3.72 0.20 -1.73
C THR A 39 2.79 -0.83 -1.06
N ALA A 40 3.34 -1.95 -0.60
CA ALA A 40 2.57 -2.95 0.16
C ALA A 40 2.09 -2.44 1.53
N LEU A 41 2.67 -1.36 2.05
CA LEU A 41 2.26 -0.73 3.30
C LEU A 41 1.02 0.18 3.16
N THR A 42 0.46 0.32 1.96
CA THR A 42 -0.81 1.04 1.73
C THR A 42 -1.94 0.45 2.57
N GLY A 43 -2.76 1.33 3.15
CA GLY A 43 -3.88 0.94 4.01
C GLY A 43 -3.62 1.13 5.50
N ILE A 44 -2.37 1.25 5.95
CA ILE A 44 -2.03 1.60 7.33
C ILE A 44 -2.61 2.97 7.69
N GLU A 45 -2.57 3.92 6.74
CA GLU A 45 -3.13 5.26 6.87
C GLU A 45 -4.64 5.26 7.13
N ALA A 46 -5.37 4.31 6.57
CA ALA A 46 -6.82 4.21 6.78
C ALA A 46 -7.15 3.91 8.24
N ILE A 47 -6.36 3.05 8.90
CA ILE A 47 -6.52 2.74 10.31
C ILE A 47 -6.04 3.91 11.19
N SER A 48 -4.88 4.50 10.88
CA SER A 48 -4.33 5.60 11.67
C SER A 48 -5.20 6.85 11.63
N ASN A 49 -5.75 7.19 10.47
CA ASN A 49 -6.69 8.30 10.31
C ASN A 49 -8.10 7.98 10.86
N GLY A 50 -8.43 6.70 10.96
CA GLY A 50 -9.71 6.21 11.46
C GLY A 50 -9.76 5.91 12.97
N VAL A 51 -8.68 6.16 13.73
CA VAL A 51 -8.66 5.84 15.18
C VAL A 51 -9.86 6.39 15.94
N PRO A 52 -10.34 7.64 15.72
CA PRO A 52 -11.53 8.14 16.43
C PRO A 52 -12.84 7.41 16.09
N ALA A 53 -12.88 6.61 15.04
CA ALA A 53 -14.06 5.83 14.65
C ALA A 53 -14.12 4.44 15.32
N PHE A 54 -13.08 4.03 16.03
CA PHE A 54 -13.07 2.77 16.76
C PHE A 54 -13.84 2.88 18.07
N GLN A 55 -14.40 1.74 18.51
CA GLN A 55 -15.00 1.66 19.83
C GLN A 55 -13.96 1.86 20.93
N PRO A 56 -14.34 2.51 22.06
CA PRO A 56 -13.44 2.66 23.20
C PRO A 56 -12.95 1.31 23.76
N PRO A 57 -11.68 1.17 24.15
CA PRO A 57 -10.59 2.15 24.03
C PRO A 57 -10.00 2.19 22.61
N GLU A 58 -10.22 3.31 21.91
CA GLU A 58 -10.00 3.48 20.46
C GLU A 58 -8.58 3.13 20.04
N ALA A 59 -7.58 3.70 20.70
CA ALA A 59 -6.16 3.50 20.38
C ALA A 59 -5.73 2.02 20.52
N LYS A 60 -6.27 1.32 21.52
CA LYS A 60 -5.98 -0.10 21.75
C LYS A 60 -6.61 -0.99 20.68
N ASN A 61 -7.84 -0.71 20.32
CA ASN A 61 -8.57 -1.46 19.30
C ASN A 61 -8.00 -1.21 17.91
N ALA A 62 -7.68 0.03 17.56
CA ALA A 62 -6.97 0.38 16.34
C ALA A 62 -5.59 -0.31 16.25
N GLY A 63 -4.82 -0.31 17.34
CA GLY A 63 -3.53 -1.00 17.40
C GLY A 63 -3.62 -2.51 17.20
N ARG A 64 -4.64 -3.16 17.77
CA ARG A 64 -4.89 -4.60 17.53
C ARG A 64 -5.25 -4.89 16.07
N THR A 65 -6.13 -4.07 15.49
CA THR A 65 -6.51 -4.20 14.08
C THR A 65 -5.29 -4.03 13.17
N LEU A 66 -4.45 -3.03 13.46
CA LEU A 66 -3.21 -2.79 12.72
C LEU A 66 -2.24 -3.98 12.81
N MET A 67 -2.10 -4.58 14.01
CA MET A 67 -1.24 -5.75 14.21
C MET A 67 -1.74 -6.97 13.42
N VAL A 68 -3.04 -7.25 13.46
CA VAL A 68 -3.63 -8.36 12.68
C VAL A 68 -3.46 -8.13 11.19
N MET A 69 -3.70 -6.91 10.71
CA MET A 69 -3.51 -6.54 9.31
C MET A 69 -2.05 -6.71 8.89
N ALA A 70 -1.09 -6.22 9.68
CA ALA A 70 0.33 -6.35 9.39
C ALA A 70 0.78 -7.82 9.33
N LEU A 71 0.29 -8.65 10.26
CA LEU A 71 0.58 -10.09 10.28
C LEU A 71 0.03 -10.79 9.03
N LEU A 72 -1.22 -10.53 8.67
CA LEU A 72 -1.83 -11.08 7.46
C LEU A 72 -1.08 -10.65 6.20
N MET A 73 -0.74 -9.36 6.10
CA MET A 73 0.07 -8.85 4.99
C MET A 73 1.43 -9.54 4.91
N ALA A 74 2.13 -9.69 6.04
CA ALA A 74 3.42 -10.36 6.08
C ALA A 74 3.32 -11.82 5.59
N VAL A 75 2.32 -12.57 6.05
CA VAL A 75 2.09 -13.95 5.63
C VAL A 75 1.79 -14.04 4.12
N LEU A 76 0.91 -13.17 3.61
CA LEU A 76 0.57 -13.16 2.19
C LEU A 76 1.75 -12.74 1.32
N PHE A 77 2.50 -11.73 1.75
CA PHE A 77 3.66 -11.21 1.01
C PHE A 77 4.80 -12.23 0.96
N VAL A 78 5.21 -12.76 2.12
CA VAL A 78 6.26 -13.80 2.20
C VAL A 78 5.83 -15.07 1.46
N GLY A 79 4.56 -15.45 1.59
CA GLY A 79 4.00 -16.60 0.88
C GLY A 79 3.99 -16.44 -0.64
N SER A 80 3.64 -15.24 -1.14
CA SER A 80 3.66 -14.97 -2.58
C SER A 80 5.08 -14.94 -3.15
N ILE A 81 6.04 -14.35 -2.44
CA ILE A 81 7.46 -14.36 -2.81
C ILE A 81 7.99 -15.79 -2.84
N GLY A 82 7.74 -16.56 -1.78
CA GLY A 82 8.17 -17.96 -1.71
C GLY A 82 7.63 -18.80 -2.88
N LEU A 83 6.34 -18.68 -3.18
CA LEU A 83 5.74 -19.36 -4.34
C LEU A 83 6.35 -18.92 -5.67
N THR A 84 6.57 -17.62 -5.84
CA THR A 84 7.17 -17.06 -7.06
C THR A 84 8.57 -17.63 -7.28
N GLN A 85 9.36 -17.76 -6.22
CA GLN A 85 10.70 -18.34 -6.29
C GLN A 85 10.66 -19.85 -6.57
N VAL A 86 9.85 -20.61 -5.83
CA VAL A 86 9.75 -22.08 -6.00
C VAL A 86 9.25 -22.46 -7.38
N LEU A 87 8.29 -21.73 -7.92
CA LEU A 87 7.70 -21.99 -9.24
C LEU A 87 8.44 -21.26 -10.38
N ALA A 88 9.49 -20.49 -10.06
CA ALA A 88 10.26 -19.67 -11.00
C ALA A 88 9.36 -18.84 -11.94
N VAL A 89 8.33 -18.19 -11.36
CA VAL A 89 7.38 -17.38 -12.11
C VAL A 89 7.96 -16.02 -12.37
N VAL A 90 8.02 -15.61 -13.63
CA VAL A 90 8.39 -14.27 -14.06
C VAL A 90 7.19 -13.65 -14.76
N ALA A 91 6.77 -12.47 -14.31
CA ALA A 91 5.70 -11.73 -14.96
C ALA A 91 6.22 -11.05 -16.23
N GLY A 92 5.44 -11.11 -17.29
CA GLY A 92 5.68 -10.31 -18.48
C GLY A 92 5.39 -8.81 -18.22
N SER A 93 5.79 -7.95 -19.17
CA SER A 93 5.58 -6.49 -19.06
C SER A 93 4.11 -6.07 -18.95
N GLN A 94 3.19 -6.90 -19.37
CA GLN A 94 1.73 -6.63 -19.38
C GLN A 94 0.96 -7.44 -18.35
N GLU A 95 1.65 -8.15 -17.46
CA GLU A 95 1.03 -9.04 -16.50
C GLU A 95 1.61 -8.83 -15.09
N THR A 96 0.75 -8.86 -14.08
CA THR A 96 1.20 -8.80 -12.68
C THR A 96 1.73 -10.17 -12.23
N ILE A 97 2.68 -10.18 -11.29
CA ILE A 97 3.24 -11.41 -10.72
C ILE A 97 2.13 -12.30 -10.13
N LEU A 98 1.12 -11.71 -9.49
CA LEU A 98 -0.01 -12.44 -8.92
C LEU A 98 -0.85 -13.13 -10.00
N SER A 99 -1.09 -12.45 -11.13
CA SER A 99 -1.79 -13.02 -12.29
C SER A 99 -1.00 -14.19 -12.90
N ALA A 100 0.32 -13.99 -13.13
CA ALA A 100 1.20 -15.02 -13.64
C ALA A 100 1.25 -16.25 -12.71
N LEU A 101 1.32 -16.03 -11.41
CA LEU A 101 1.28 -17.10 -10.40
C LEU A 101 -0.05 -17.83 -10.40
N ALA A 102 -1.18 -17.11 -10.46
CA ALA A 102 -2.50 -17.71 -10.53
C ALA A 102 -2.68 -18.57 -11.81
N ARG A 103 -2.21 -18.06 -12.95
CA ARG A 103 -2.22 -18.79 -14.22
C ARG A 103 -1.36 -20.03 -14.15
N ARG A 104 -0.18 -19.96 -13.55
CA ARG A 104 0.73 -21.09 -13.36
C ARG A 104 0.12 -22.19 -12.50
N LEU A 105 -0.63 -21.84 -11.46
CA LEU A 105 -1.22 -22.80 -10.52
C LEU A 105 -2.55 -23.39 -10.97
N LEU A 106 -3.37 -22.61 -11.67
CA LEU A 106 -4.77 -22.94 -11.98
C LEU A 106 -5.03 -23.10 -13.49
N GLY A 107 -4.02 -22.78 -14.32
CA GLY A 107 -4.23 -22.68 -15.76
C GLY A 107 -5.05 -21.45 -16.13
N SER A 108 -5.57 -21.42 -17.36
CA SER A 108 -6.40 -20.33 -17.89
C SER A 108 -7.91 -20.62 -17.80
N GLY A 109 -8.31 -21.45 -16.85
CA GLY A 109 -9.70 -21.89 -16.68
C GLY A 109 -10.57 -20.93 -15.85
N PRO A 110 -11.81 -21.35 -15.51
CA PRO A 110 -12.76 -20.53 -14.75
C PRO A 110 -12.23 -20.08 -13.40
N ALA A 111 -11.39 -20.89 -12.75
CA ALA A 111 -10.77 -20.53 -11.45
C ALA A 111 -9.82 -19.32 -11.58
N TYR A 112 -9.06 -19.23 -12.68
CA TYR A 112 -8.25 -18.07 -12.99
C TYR A 112 -9.10 -16.81 -13.18
N MET A 113 -10.19 -16.92 -13.95
CA MET A 113 -11.13 -15.81 -14.17
C MET A 113 -11.74 -15.32 -12.86
N LEU A 114 -12.11 -16.22 -11.96
CA LEU A 114 -12.63 -15.85 -10.64
C LEU A 114 -11.62 -15.03 -9.83
N ILE A 115 -10.34 -15.43 -9.87
CA ILE A 115 -9.28 -14.65 -9.19
C ILE A 115 -9.13 -13.27 -9.81
N GLN A 116 -9.14 -13.15 -11.14
CA GLN A 116 -9.01 -11.86 -11.81
C GLN A 116 -10.17 -10.92 -11.48
N VAL A 117 -11.41 -11.42 -11.51
CA VAL A 117 -12.59 -10.63 -11.12
C VAL A 117 -12.52 -10.23 -9.65
N SER A 118 -12.14 -11.16 -8.76
CA SER A 118 -11.98 -10.86 -7.33
C SER A 118 -10.91 -9.79 -7.09
N THR A 119 -9.78 -9.87 -7.79
CA THR A 119 -8.70 -8.87 -7.68
C THR A 119 -9.18 -7.49 -8.17
N MET A 120 -9.90 -7.45 -9.27
CA MET A 120 -10.48 -6.21 -9.78
C MET A 120 -11.46 -5.59 -8.78
N LEU A 121 -12.33 -6.40 -8.17
CA LEU A 121 -13.28 -5.93 -7.15
C LEU A 121 -12.56 -5.40 -5.91
N ILE A 122 -11.52 -6.10 -5.44
CA ILE A 122 -10.71 -5.63 -4.30
C ILE A 122 -10.04 -4.30 -4.62
N LEU A 123 -9.48 -4.13 -5.82
CA LEU A 123 -8.87 -2.86 -6.24
C LEU A 123 -9.91 -1.73 -6.33
N ALA A 124 -11.11 -2.03 -6.81
CA ALA A 124 -12.21 -1.04 -6.84
C ALA A 124 -12.62 -0.59 -5.42
N VAL A 125 -12.70 -1.53 -4.46
CA VAL A 125 -12.97 -1.21 -3.05
C VAL A 125 -11.80 -0.42 -2.44
N ALA A 126 -10.56 -0.77 -2.76
CA ALA A 126 -9.38 -0.03 -2.31
C ALA A 126 -9.39 1.42 -2.84
N ALA A 127 -9.73 1.63 -4.11
CA ALA A 127 -9.90 2.97 -4.67
C ALA A 127 -10.98 3.78 -3.94
N ASN A 128 -12.11 3.14 -3.58
CA ASN A 128 -13.18 3.80 -2.84
C ASN A 128 -12.73 4.30 -1.46
N THR A 129 -11.80 3.60 -0.79
CA THR A 129 -11.26 4.08 0.50
C THR A 129 -10.48 5.40 0.36
N SER A 130 -9.81 5.62 -0.76
CA SER A 130 -9.13 6.89 -1.06
C SER A 130 -10.14 8.03 -1.23
N PHE A 131 -11.28 7.78 -1.87
CA PHE A 131 -12.37 8.77 -1.99
C PHE A 131 -13.09 9.07 -0.67
N ALA A 132 -12.98 8.20 0.32
CA ALA A 132 -13.47 8.47 1.67
C ALA A 132 -12.44 9.20 2.55
N GLY A 133 -11.16 8.83 2.46
CA GLY A 133 -10.08 9.33 3.30
C GLY A 133 -9.53 10.68 2.88
N PHE A 134 -9.19 10.84 1.61
CA PHE A 134 -8.58 12.06 1.07
C PHE A 134 -9.41 13.33 1.32
N PRO A 135 -10.73 13.38 1.05
CA PRO A 135 -11.49 14.59 1.28
C PRO A 135 -11.52 15.03 2.74
N ARG A 136 -11.50 14.10 3.69
CA ARG A 136 -11.44 14.41 5.12
C ARG A 136 -10.10 15.05 5.50
N LEU A 137 -8.99 14.52 4.99
CA LEU A 137 -7.66 15.09 5.21
C LEU A 137 -7.53 16.48 4.60
N VAL A 138 -8.02 16.66 3.39
CA VAL A 138 -8.03 17.96 2.70
C VAL A 138 -8.86 18.98 3.45
N ALA A 139 -10.03 18.59 3.96
CA ALA A 139 -10.87 19.46 4.77
C ALA A 139 -10.21 19.87 6.09
N LEU A 140 -9.51 18.93 6.75
CA LEU A 140 -8.74 19.22 7.96
C LEU A 140 -7.61 20.22 7.69
N LEU A 141 -6.82 20.00 6.63
CA LEU A 141 -5.75 20.89 6.22
C LEU A 141 -6.26 22.28 5.82
N ALA A 142 -7.42 22.34 5.20
CA ALA A 142 -8.07 23.60 4.85
C ALA A 142 -8.61 24.33 6.09
N HIS A 143 -9.12 23.60 7.08
CA HIS A 143 -9.51 24.15 8.38
C HIS A 143 -8.31 24.75 9.12
N ASP A 144 -7.17 24.09 9.07
CA ASP A 144 -5.91 24.53 9.70
C ASP A 144 -5.19 25.64 8.89
N GLY A 145 -5.77 26.07 7.73
CA GLY A 145 -5.26 27.18 6.93
C GLY A 145 -4.15 26.79 5.92
N PHE A 146 -3.82 25.51 5.76
CA PHE A 146 -2.83 25.05 4.77
C PHE A 146 -3.39 24.93 3.36
N LEU A 147 -4.71 24.86 3.21
CA LEU A 147 -5.40 24.76 1.91
C LEU A 147 -6.54 25.79 1.80
N PRO A 148 -7.01 26.07 0.58
CA PRO A 148 -8.13 27.00 0.37
C PRO A 148 -9.38 26.59 1.16
N ARG A 149 -10.05 27.57 1.77
CA ARG A 149 -11.25 27.38 2.60
C ARG A 149 -12.42 26.73 1.86
N GLN A 150 -12.46 26.79 0.54
CA GLN A 150 -13.49 26.14 -0.29
C GLN A 150 -13.52 24.61 -0.12
N LEU A 151 -12.42 24.02 0.39
CA LEU A 151 -12.28 22.59 0.64
C LEU A 151 -12.80 22.15 2.02
N THR A 152 -13.14 23.11 2.91
CA THR A 152 -13.77 22.80 4.20
C THR A 152 -15.28 22.55 4.08
N GLY A 153 -15.91 23.02 3.00
CA GLY A 153 -17.35 22.96 2.81
C GLY A 153 -17.88 21.54 2.70
N ILE A 154 -18.83 21.22 3.55
CA ILE A 154 -19.65 20.01 3.43
C ILE A 154 -20.79 20.36 2.46
N GLY A 155 -20.90 19.62 1.35
CA GLY A 155 -21.98 19.79 0.39
C GLY A 155 -23.34 19.36 0.93
N ASP A 156 -24.39 19.60 0.17
CA ASP A 156 -25.80 19.33 0.54
C ASP A 156 -26.08 17.88 0.98
N ARG A 157 -25.20 16.94 0.59
CA ARG A 157 -25.30 15.52 0.98
C ARG A 157 -24.39 15.14 2.16
N LEU A 158 -23.97 16.09 2.97
CA LEU A 158 -23.05 15.91 4.11
C LEU A 158 -21.71 15.26 3.74
N VAL A 159 -21.24 15.51 2.52
CA VAL A 159 -19.99 14.96 1.98
C VAL A 159 -19.09 16.10 1.50
N PHE A 160 -17.79 15.94 1.64
CA PHE A 160 -16.78 16.90 1.15
C PHE A 160 -16.66 16.86 -0.37
N THR A 161 -17.68 17.35 -1.07
CA THR A 161 -17.83 17.24 -2.53
C THR A 161 -16.63 17.83 -3.28
N ASN A 162 -16.12 18.99 -2.82
CA ASN A 162 -14.96 19.64 -3.45
C ASN A 162 -13.68 18.80 -3.34
N GLY A 163 -13.48 18.11 -2.20
CA GLY A 163 -12.36 17.20 -2.02
C GLY A 163 -12.44 15.96 -2.92
N ILE A 164 -13.64 15.40 -3.07
CA ILE A 164 -13.88 14.27 -3.98
C ILE A 164 -13.63 14.69 -5.44
N LEU A 165 -14.13 15.85 -5.85
CA LEU A 165 -13.94 16.36 -7.21
C LEU A 165 -12.46 16.64 -7.49
N LEU A 166 -11.76 17.25 -6.54
CA LEU A 166 -10.31 17.49 -6.64
C LEU A 166 -9.56 16.16 -6.85
N LEU A 167 -9.86 15.14 -6.04
CA LEU A 167 -9.24 13.83 -6.18
C LEU A 167 -9.55 13.19 -7.53
N ALA A 168 -10.81 13.23 -7.97
CA ALA A 168 -11.24 12.65 -9.23
C ALA A 168 -10.53 13.30 -10.43
N VAL A 169 -10.45 14.64 -10.44
CA VAL A 169 -9.76 15.39 -11.50
C VAL A 169 -8.25 15.09 -11.48
N ALA A 170 -7.60 15.14 -10.32
CA ALA A 170 -6.18 14.87 -10.19
C ALA A 170 -5.85 13.41 -10.61
N THR A 171 -6.63 12.44 -10.18
CA THR A 171 -6.45 11.03 -10.55
C THR A 171 -6.71 10.81 -12.03
N GLY A 172 -7.77 11.40 -12.59
CA GLY A 172 -8.06 11.33 -14.02
C GLY A 172 -6.94 11.93 -14.87
N LEU A 173 -6.38 13.05 -14.45
CA LEU A 173 -5.25 13.69 -15.13
C LEU A 173 -4.00 12.78 -15.11
N LEU A 174 -3.69 12.18 -13.96
CA LEU A 174 -2.57 11.24 -13.84
C LEU A 174 -2.76 10.01 -14.76
N ILE A 175 -3.97 9.44 -14.80
CA ILE A 175 -4.27 8.32 -15.69
C ILE A 175 -4.05 8.70 -17.16
N VAL A 176 -4.47 9.89 -17.56
CA VAL A 176 -4.28 10.38 -18.95
C VAL A 176 -2.80 10.62 -19.25
N ILE A 177 -2.05 11.28 -18.35
CA ILE A 177 -0.63 11.59 -18.55
C ILE A 177 0.21 10.31 -18.65
N PHE A 178 -0.05 9.32 -17.80
CA PHE A 178 0.72 8.07 -17.75
C PHE A 178 0.09 6.95 -18.59
N GLY A 179 -0.96 7.23 -19.37
CA GLY A 179 -1.60 6.23 -20.23
C GLY A 179 -2.22 5.05 -19.49
N GLY A 180 -2.49 5.19 -18.18
CA GLY A 180 -2.99 4.09 -17.33
C GLY A 180 -1.95 3.04 -16.96
N ASP A 181 -0.67 3.28 -17.26
CA ASP A 181 0.40 2.33 -16.91
C ASP A 181 0.73 2.40 -15.41
N SER A 182 0.37 1.32 -14.69
CA SER A 182 0.64 1.20 -13.25
C SER A 182 2.13 1.11 -12.92
N HIS A 183 2.97 0.56 -13.80
CA HIS A 183 4.41 0.50 -13.57
C HIS A 183 5.05 1.88 -13.50
N SER A 184 4.56 2.82 -14.31
CA SER A 184 5.01 4.22 -14.29
C SER A 184 4.44 5.02 -13.10
N LEU A 185 3.28 4.62 -12.55
CA LEU A 185 2.65 5.29 -11.41
C LEU A 185 3.22 4.86 -10.05
N VAL A 186 3.73 3.63 -9.92
CA VAL A 186 4.30 3.10 -8.66
C VAL A 186 5.46 3.95 -8.13
N PRO A 187 6.46 4.39 -8.93
CA PRO A 187 7.52 5.28 -8.44
C PRO A 187 7.00 6.62 -7.93
N LEU A 188 6.00 7.21 -8.60
CA LEU A 188 5.38 8.47 -8.17
C LEU A 188 4.69 8.31 -6.82
N PHE A 189 3.95 7.21 -6.63
CA PHE A 189 3.34 6.87 -5.35
C PHE A 189 4.41 6.71 -4.26
N ALA A 190 5.50 6.00 -4.53
CA ALA A 190 6.59 5.78 -3.57
C ALA A 190 7.18 7.11 -3.07
N VAL A 191 7.44 8.07 -3.97
CA VAL A 191 7.93 9.40 -3.60
C VAL A 191 6.96 10.09 -2.63
N GLY A 192 5.66 10.07 -2.93
CA GLY A 192 4.64 10.66 -2.04
C GLY A 192 4.60 10.02 -0.66
N VAL A 193 4.66 8.69 -0.61
CA VAL A 193 4.63 7.92 0.66
C VAL A 193 5.89 8.19 1.49
N PHE A 194 7.09 8.17 0.89
CA PHE A 194 8.32 8.45 1.61
C PHE A 194 8.36 9.88 2.16
N LEU A 195 7.91 10.87 1.38
CA LEU A 195 7.78 12.24 1.88
C LEU A 195 6.82 12.32 3.07
N ALA A 196 5.66 11.69 2.99
CA ALA A 196 4.69 11.68 4.08
C ALA A 196 5.25 11.00 5.33
N PHE A 197 5.95 9.88 5.20
CA PHE A 197 6.58 9.18 6.31
C PHE A 197 7.72 9.99 6.92
N THR A 198 8.57 10.61 6.10
CA THR A 198 9.65 11.49 6.56
C THR A 198 9.10 12.65 7.39
N PHE A 199 8.07 13.36 6.91
CA PHE A 199 7.45 14.43 7.67
C PHE A 199 6.79 13.94 8.96
N SER A 200 6.13 12.78 8.93
CA SER A 200 5.53 12.17 10.11
C SER A 200 6.59 11.80 11.16
N GLN A 201 7.67 11.15 10.75
CA GLN A 201 8.77 10.77 11.63
C GLN A 201 9.48 12.01 12.19
N ALA A 202 9.77 13.00 11.36
CA ALA A 202 10.35 14.27 11.81
C ALA A 202 9.45 14.99 12.81
N GLY A 203 8.14 15.01 12.58
CA GLY A 203 7.15 15.53 13.53
C GLY A 203 7.19 14.82 14.87
N MET A 204 7.30 13.46 14.84
CA MET A 204 7.42 12.65 16.06
C MET A 204 8.73 12.91 16.82
N VAL A 205 9.84 13.18 16.15
CA VAL A 205 11.09 13.60 16.81
C VAL A 205 10.87 14.89 17.61
N VAL A 206 10.24 15.88 16.99
CA VAL A 206 9.92 17.16 17.66
C VAL A 206 8.96 16.93 18.83
N HIS A 207 7.94 16.11 18.63
CA HIS A 207 6.96 15.76 19.67
C HIS A 207 7.63 15.16 20.91
N TRP A 208 8.45 14.12 20.75
CA TRP A 208 9.13 13.47 21.88
C TRP A 208 10.14 14.36 22.57
N ARG A 209 10.85 15.24 21.82
CA ARG A 209 11.75 16.24 22.41
C ARG A 209 11.02 17.27 23.24
N ARG A 210 9.83 17.71 22.81
CA ARG A 210 9.00 18.69 23.57
C ARG A 210 8.33 18.05 24.79
N GLN A 211 7.85 16.83 24.67
CA GLN A 211 7.14 16.15 25.75
C GLN A 211 8.09 15.74 26.88
N GLY A 212 9.34 15.39 26.58
CA GLY A 212 10.32 14.95 27.58
C GLY A 212 9.92 13.63 28.25
N GLY A 213 10.59 13.32 29.36
CA GLY A 213 10.27 12.13 30.15
C GLY A 213 11.18 10.92 29.89
N LYS A 214 11.02 9.87 30.70
CA LYS A 214 11.82 8.65 30.60
C LYS A 214 11.59 7.96 29.24
N GLY A 215 12.66 7.78 28.46
CA GLY A 215 12.60 7.13 27.14
C GLY A 215 12.29 8.06 25.96
N ALA A 216 12.04 9.36 26.16
CA ALA A 216 11.78 10.30 25.07
C ALA A 216 12.96 10.40 24.09
N ALA A 217 14.19 10.38 24.59
CA ALA A 217 15.39 10.39 23.76
C ALA A 217 15.49 9.16 22.85
N LEU A 218 15.23 7.95 23.39
CA LEU A 218 15.22 6.72 22.59
C LEU A 218 14.13 6.73 21.51
N LYS A 219 12.93 7.17 21.87
CA LYS A 219 11.81 7.30 20.91
C LYS A 219 12.13 8.35 19.84
N ALA A 220 12.71 9.49 20.22
CA ALA A 220 13.13 10.52 19.28
C ALA A 220 14.24 10.02 18.34
N SER A 221 15.23 9.25 18.84
CA SER A 221 16.29 8.69 18.02
C SER A 221 15.77 7.63 17.04
N LEU A 222 14.86 6.74 17.48
CA LEU A 222 14.21 5.75 16.60
C LEU A 222 13.43 6.43 15.45
N ASN A 223 12.65 7.47 15.78
CA ASN A 223 11.95 8.23 14.74
C ASN A 223 12.92 9.02 13.86
N GLY A 224 14.04 9.50 14.40
CA GLY A 224 15.07 10.20 13.63
C GLY A 224 15.83 9.29 12.66
N LEU A 225 15.95 7.99 12.96
CA LEU A 225 16.49 7.00 12.03
C LEU A 225 15.49 6.66 10.91
N GLY A 226 14.19 6.81 11.16
CA GLY A 226 13.14 6.56 10.17
C GLY A 226 12.81 7.77 9.29
N ALA A 227 13.30 8.97 9.61
CA ALA A 227 13.11 10.21 8.83
C ALA A 227 14.20 10.41 7.79
#